data_a4f6e5f9b9921afbfee6a67365650dd7
#
_entry.id   a4f6e5f9b9921afbfee6a67365650dd7
#
_cell.length_a   1.000
_cell.length_b   1.000
_cell.length_c   1.000
_cell.angle_alpha   90.00
_cell.angle_beta   90.00
_cell.angle_gamma   90.00
#
_symmetry.space_group_name_H-M   'P 1'
#
loop_
_entity.id
_entity.type
_entity.pdbx_description
1 polymer ?
#
loop_
_entity_poly.entity_id
_entity_poly.type
_entity_poly.pdbx_seq_one_letter_code
_entity_poly.pdbx_strand_id
1 'polypeptide(L)'
;LLCGLEIFADRFRTLYKPLDSNAKVKEQSIAKNLIKNEVKKQISLLVRQGEYHAALEILNQNSRLFETNAQDAGGSPLAASYQVLQGLLKYAHCRQVFDFAKAQEIIVSCLRLSHADREYFSELESQVRNLHSNDLLRIAELKENAKQLYRAGHYVDFLGRIFRFFEAVCDYVLLETRNECRAFLRRNGTHVIVRVRYANKGK
;
A
#
# COMPACT_ATOMS: atom_id res chain seq x y z
N LEU A 1 12.83 19.40 -13.38
CA LEU A 1 11.53 18.99 -13.96
C LEU A 1 10.48 20.12 -13.87
N LEU A 2 10.41 20.87 -12.76
CA LEU A 2 9.51 22.05 -12.62
C LEU A 2 9.83 23.16 -13.62
N CYS A 3 11.11 23.46 -13.84
CA CYS A 3 11.52 24.47 -14.84
C CYS A 3 11.09 24.12 -16.29
N GLY A 4 10.99 22.82 -16.62
CA GLY A 4 10.52 22.39 -17.94
C GLY A 4 9.02 22.65 -18.15
N LEU A 5 8.22 22.54 -17.09
CA LEU A 5 6.78 22.80 -17.13
C LEU A 5 6.45 24.29 -17.21
N GLU A 6 7.23 25.14 -16.55
CA GLU A 6 7.10 26.61 -16.67
C GLU A 6 7.44 27.11 -18.08
N ILE A 7 8.52 26.58 -18.67
CA ILE A 7 8.92 26.90 -20.05
C ILE A 7 7.85 26.45 -21.05
N PHE A 8 7.20 25.30 -20.81
CA PHE A 8 6.11 24.81 -21.65
C PHE A 8 4.84 25.68 -21.50
N ALA A 9 4.51 26.08 -20.28
CA ALA A 9 3.39 26.98 -20.01
C ALA A 9 3.56 28.36 -20.63
N ASP A 10 4.78 28.91 -20.60
CA ASP A 10 5.11 30.21 -21.22
C ASP A 10 5.12 30.15 -22.76
N ARG A 11 5.63 29.07 -23.36
CA ARG A 11 5.52 28.86 -24.82
C ARG A 11 4.07 28.68 -25.26
N PHE A 12 3.25 28.01 -24.45
CA PHE A 12 1.83 27.86 -24.74
C PHE A 12 1.09 29.21 -24.66
N ARG A 13 1.43 30.08 -23.70
CA ARG A 13 0.88 31.46 -23.59
C ARG A 13 1.27 32.35 -24.77
N THR A 14 2.48 32.17 -25.32
CA THR A 14 2.96 32.97 -26.47
C THR A 14 2.35 32.53 -27.79
N LEU A 15 1.99 31.26 -27.95
CA LEU A 15 1.39 30.72 -29.17
C LEU A 15 -0.14 30.90 -29.25
N TYR A 16 -0.81 31.03 -28.10
CA TYR A 16 -2.26 31.21 -28.03
C TYR A 16 -2.57 32.54 -27.33
N LYS A 17 -2.64 33.66 -28.07
CA LYS A 17 -3.28 34.87 -27.58
C LYS A 17 -4.78 34.62 -27.51
N PRO A 18 -5.40 34.53 -26.32
CA PRO A 18 -6.84 34.29 -26.26
C PRO A 18 -7.59 35.53 -26.73
N LEU A 19 -8.36 35.37 -27.76
CA LEU A 19 -9.30 36.41 -28.26
C LEU A 19 -10.55 36.51 -27.40
N ASP A 20 -10.79 35.57 -26.45
CA ASP A 20 -12.06 35.52 -25.72
C ASP A 20 -11.89 34.99 -24.28
N SER A 21 -12.72 35.43 -23.32
CA SER A 21 -12.72 34.95 -21.94
C SER A 21 -12.95 33.44 -21.81
N ASN A 22 -13.72 32.85 -22.73
CA ASN A 22 -13.95 31.41 -22.82
C ASN A 22 -12.69 30.61 -23.19
N ALA A 23 -11.74 31.20 -23.92
CA ALA A 23 -10.47 30.56 -24.27
C ALA A 23 -9.56 30.40 -23.04
N LYS A 24 -9.52 31.36 -22.13
CA LYS A 24 -8.77 31.27 -20.86
C LYS A 24 -9.26 30.14 -19.97
N VAL A 25 -10.57 29.93 -19.89
CA VAL A 25 -11.16 28.82 -19.10
C VAL A 25 -10.80 27.47 -19.70
N LYS A 26 -10.81 27.33 -21.02
CA LYS A 26 -10.38 26.10 -21.71
C LYS A 26 -8.89 25.83 -21.53
N GLU A 27 -8.06 26.86 -21.63
CA GLU A 27 -6.60 26.76 -21.45
C GLU A 27 -6.24 26.28 -20.02
N GLN A 28 -6.86 26.86 -18.99
CA GLN A 28 -6.69 26.45 -17.61
C GLN A 28 -7.15 25.00 -17.37
N SER A 29 -8.24 24.58 -18.02
CA SER A 29 -8.75 23.21 -17.94
C SER A 29 -7.77 22.20 -18.58
N ILE A 30 -7.19 22.54 -19.73
CA ILE A 30 -6.21 21.69 -20.42
C ILE A 30 -4.94 21.56 -19.58
N ALA A 31 -4.40 22.67 -19.08
CA ALA A 31 -3.21 22.67 -18.22
C ALA A 31 -3.43 21.83 -16.95
N LYS A 32 -4.57 21.99 -16.28
CA LYS A 32 -4.96 21.20 -15.10
C LYS A 32 -5.03 19.70 -15.41
N ASN A 33 -5.59 19.32 -16.56
CA ASN A 33 -5.68 17.91 -16.97
C ASN A 33 -4.32 17.31 -17.30
N LEU A 34 -3.42 18.07 -17.93
CA LEU A 34 -2.05 17.63 -18.20
C LEU A 34 -1.28 17.38 -16.90
N ILE A 35 -1.35 18.31 -15.95
CA ILE A 35 -0.71 18.13 -14.62
C ILE A 35 -1.31 16.92 -13.91
N LYS A 36 -2.63 16.77 -13.90
CA LYS A 36 -3.31 15.62 -13.31
C LYS A 36 -2.84 14.28 -13.90
N ASN A 37 -2.68 14.23 -15.22
CA ASN A 37 -2.19 13.01 -15.90
C ASN A 37 -0.74 12.71 -15.55
N GLU A 38 0.11 13.73 -15.43
CA GLU A 38 1.51 13.55 -15.03
C GLU A 38 1.61 13.04 -13.57
N VAL A 39 0.85 13.61 -12.66
CA VAL A 39 0.76 13.14 -11.27
C VAL A 39 0.28 11.69 -11.20
N LYS A 40 -0.73 11.30 -12.00
CA LYS A 40 -1.17 9.90 -12.08
C LYS A 40 -0.06 8.96 -12.56
N LYS A 41 0.74 9.37 -13.56
CA LYS A 41 1.87 8.58 -14.05
C LYS A 41 2.93 8.40 -12.98
N GLN A 42 3.27 9.46 -12.24
CA GLN A 42 4.24 9.41 -11.15
C GLN A 42 3.75 8.47 -10.03
N ILE A 43 2.50 8.58 -9.61
CA ILE A 43 1.89 7.67 -8.62
C ILE A 43 1.95 6.22 -9.13
N SER A 44 1.56 5.98 -10.38
CA SER A 44 1.60 4.63 -10.97
C SER A 44 3.01 4.04 -11.01
N LEU A 45 4.02 4.85 -11.31
CA LEU A 45 5.42 4.42 -11.29
C LEU A 45 5.86 4.01 -9.88
N LEU A 46 5.59 4.85 -8.88
CA LEU A 46 5.93 4.58 -7.49
C LEU A 46 5.22 3.33 -6.95
N VAL A 47 3.94 3.14 -7.30
CA VAL A 47 3.19 1.93 -6.92
C VAL A 47 3.83 0.67 -7.53
N ARG A 48 4.29 0.73 -8.79
CA ARG A 48 4.99 -0.40 -9.43
C ARG A 48 6.34 -0.71 -8.77
N GLN A 49 6.98 0.30 -8.21
CA GLN A 49 8.24 0.16 -7.45
C GLN A 49 8.01 -0.27 -6.00
N GLY A 50 6.76 -0.32 -5.52
CA GLY A 50 6.43 -0.62 -4.13
C GLY A 50 6.59 0.58 -3.18
N GLU A 51 6.80 1.79 -3.73
CA GLU A 51 6.98 3.03 -2.97
C GLU A 51 5.64 3.66 -2.58
N TYR A 52 4.83 2.91 -1.82
CA TYR A 52 3.45 3.31 -1.49
C TYR A 52 3.38 4.58 -0.64
N HIS A 53 4.35 4.78 0.26
CA HIS A 53 4.42 5.99 1.08
C HIS A 53 4.69 7.23 0.22
N ALA A 54 5.68 7.18 -0.65
CA ALA A 54 6.00 8.28 -1.57
C ALA A 54 4.83 8.57 -2.54
N ALA A 55 4.17 7.52 -3.03
CA ALA A 55 2.96 7.67 -3.85
C ALA A 55 1.82 8.38 -3.09
N LEU A 56 1.65 8.06 -1.80
CA LEU A 56 0.66 8.70 -0.93
C LEU A 56 1.00 10.17 -0.68
N GLU A 57 2.27 10.51 -0.47
CA GLU A 57 2.71 11.90 -0.29
C GLU A 57 2.43 12.74 -1.55
N ILE A 58 2.78 12.24 -2.75
CA ILE A 58 2.48 12.92 -4.01
C ILE A 58 0.97 13.10 -4.19
N LEU A 59 0.18 12.09 -3.88
CA LEU A 59 -1.28 12.18 -3.96
C LEU A 59 -1.82 13.27 -3.03
N ASN A 60 -1.33 13.35 -1.78
CA ASN A 60 -1.77 14.34 -0.79
C ASN A 60 -1.35 15.77 -1.17
N GLN A 61 -0.11 15.95 -1.65
CA GLN A 61 0.39 17.27 -2.11
C GLN A 61 -0.44 17.83 -3.28
N ASN A 62 -0.99 16.91 -4.08
CA ASN A 62 -1.79 17.26 -5.26
C ASN A 62 -3.30 17.05 -5.06
N SER A 63 -3.79 16.98 -3.83
CA SER A 63 -5.21 16.71 -3.50
C SER A 63 -6.17 17.63 -4.26
N ARG A 64 -5.86 18.92 -4.34
CA ARG A 64 -6.66 19.94 -5.04
C ARG A 64 -6.88 19.64 -6.52
N LEU A 65 -6.02 18.87 -7.17
CA LEU A 65 -6.20 18.46 -8.57
C LEU A 65 -7.28 17.38 -8.73
N PHE A 66 -7.56 16.64 -7.65
CA PHE A 66 -8.52 15.54 -7.61
C PHE A 66 -9.83 15.92 -6.92
N GLU A 67 -9.81 17.00 -6.13
CA GLU A 67 -11.01 17.61 -5.57
C GLU A 67 -11.75 18.34 -6.70
N THR A 68 -12.87 17.81 -7.13
CA THR A 68 -13.79 18.57 -8.00
C THR A 68 -14.45 19.65 -7.14
N ASN A 69 -14.69 20.84 -7.73
CA ASN A 69 -15.39 21.92 -7.07
C ASN A 69 -16.65 21.38 -6.37
N ALA A 70 -16.64 21.39 -5.04
CA ALA A 70 -17.71 20.87 -4.18
C ALA A 70 -19.04 21.63 -4.33
N GLN A 71 -19.15 22.54 -5.31
CA GLN A 71 -20.36 23.29 -5.64
C GLN A 71 -21.32 22.55 -6.57
N ASP A 72 -20.89 21.44 -7.21
CA ASP A 72 -21.84 20.56 -7.90
C ASP A 72 -22.46 19.61 -6.87
N ALA A 73 -23.61 19.99 -6.38
CA ALA A 73 -24.42 19.36 -5.36
C ALA A 73 -24.61 17.85 -5.60
N GLY A 74 -24.13 17.05 -4.66
CA GLY A 74 -24.29 15.60 -4.65
C GLY A 74 -22.96 14.90 -4.78
N GLY A 75 -22.41 14.40 -3.66
CA GLY A 75 -21.12 13.71 -3.48
C GLY A 75 -20.46 13.19 -4.76
N SER A 76 -19.55 13.97 -5.30
CA SER A 76 -18.96 13.68 -6.60
C SER A 76 -18.30 12.30 -6.60
N PRO A 77 -18.57 11.42 -7.59
CA PRO A 77 -17.91 10.11 -7.73
C PRO A 77 -16.38 10.21 -7.72
N LEU A 78 -15.85 11.37 -8.13
CA LEU A 78 -14.40 11.65 -8.15
C LEU A 78 -13.82 11.86 -6.74
N ALA A 79 -14.54 12.46 -5.81
CA ALA A 79 -14.10 12.61 -4.43
C ALA A 79 -14.03 11.25 -3.71
N ALA A 80 -15.02 10.39 -3.94
CA ALA A 80 -15.02 9.02 -3.44
C ALA A 80 -13.84 8.22 -4.02
N SER A 81 -13.55 8.35 -5.32
CA SER A 81 -12.42 7.69 -5.98
C SER A 81 -11.07 8.15 -5.44
N TYR A 82 -10.92 9.44 -5.09
CA TYR A 82 -9.69 9.95 -4.45
C TYR A 82 -9.49 9.35 -3.06
N GLN A 83 -10.54 9.35 -2.22
CA GLN A 83 -10.48 8.77 -0.87
C GLN A 83 -10.19 7.27 -0.89
N VAL A 84 -10.78 6.54 -1.85
CA VAL A 84 -10.51 5.11 -2.07
C VAL A 84 -9.05 4.90 -2.48
N LEU A 85 -8.52 5.68 -3.43
CA LEU A 85 -7.12 5.56 -3.84
C LEU A 85 -6.17 5.86 -2.67
N GLN A 86 -6.45 6.91 -1.89
CA GLN A 86 -5.68 7.24 -0.69
C GLN A 86 -5.72 6.09 0.33
N GLY A 87 -6.89 5.51 0.55
CA GLY A 87 -7.07 4.35 1.41
C GLY A 87 -6.28 3.14 0.94
N LEU A 88 -6.31 2.82 -0.36
CA LEU A 88 -5.55 1.70 -0.94
C LEU A 88 -4.03 1.88 -0.82
N LEU A 89 -3.52 3.10 -1.01
CA LEU A 89 -2.09 3.38 -0.82
C LEU A 89 -1.67 3.22 0.65
N LYS A 90 -2.49 3.72 1.59
CA LYS A 90 -2.27 3.52 3.03
C LYS A 90 -2.31 2.03 3.41
N TYR A 91 -3.29 1.30 2.88
CA TYR A 91 -3.42 -0.14 3.06
C TYR A 91 -2.17 -0.90 2.58
N ALA A 92 -1.73 -0.61 1.35
CA ALA A 92 -0.55 -1.26 0.77
C ALA A 92 0.72 -0.95 1.58
N HIS A 93 0.87 0.30 2.04
CA HIS A 93 1.98 0.69 2.93
C HIS A 93 1.92 -0.06 4.26
N CYS A 94 0.76 -0.14 4.92
CA CYS A 94 0.61 -0.87 6.18
C CYS A 94 0.94 -2.37 6.01
N ARG A 95 0.53 -3.01 4.91
CA ARG A 95 0.94 -4.38 4.59
C ARG A 95 2.45 -4.51 4.42
N GLN A 96 3.06 -3.57 3.72
CA GLN A 96 4.52 -3.57 3.50
C GLN A 96 5.32 -3.47 4.80
N VAL A 97 4.82 -2.74 5.80
CA VAL A 97 5.44 -2.62 7.12
C VAL A 97 4.92 -3.64 8.14
N PHE A 98 4.06 -4.58 7.72
CA PHE A 98 3.47 -5.64 8.54
C PHE A 98 2.53 -5.14 9.66
N ASP A 99 1.98 -3.93 9.53
CA ASP A 99 0.91 -3.43 10.40
C ASP A 99 -0.46 -3.89 9.88
N PHE A 100 -0.74 -5.19 10.06
CA PHE A 100 -1.96 -5.80 9.54
C PHE A 100 -3.22 -5.32 10.26
N ALA A 101 -3.13 -4.94 11.53
CA ALA A 101 -4.26 -4.39 12.27
C ALA A 101 -4.73 -3.08 11.64
N LYS A 102 -3.81 -2.16 11.39
CA LYS A 102 -4.10 -0.89 10.74
C LYS A 102 -4.52 -1.07 9.28
N ALA A 103 -3.93 -2.03 8.56
CA ALA A 103 -4.35 -2.36 7.20
C ALA A 103 -5.82 -2.81 7.18
N GLN A 104 -6.27 -3.61 8.14
CA GLN A 104 -7.65 -4.05 8.27
C GLN A 104 -8.61 -2.88 8.53
N GLU A 105 -8.28 -1.98 9.45
CA GLU A 105 -9.08 -0.78 9.72
C GLU A 105 -9.27 0.09 8.47
N ILE A 106 -8.19 0.28 7.70
CA ILE A 106 -8.21 1.08 6.48
C ILE A 106 -9.11 0.45 5.42
N ILE A 107 -8.99 -0.87 5.18
CA ILE A 107 -9.77 -1.53 4.14
C ILE A 107 -11.25 -1.58 4.48
N VAL A 108 -11.61 -1.74 5.76
CA VAL A 108 -13.00 -1.64 6.24
C VAL A 108 -13.56 -0.23 5.99
N SER A 109 -12.74 0.80 6.13
CA SER A 109 -13.15 2.18 5.80
C SER A 109 -13.38 2.35 4.29
N CYS A 110 -12.54 1.76 3.44
CA CYS A 110 -12.72 1.77 1.97
C CYS A 110 -14.00 1.04 1.54
N LEU A 111 -14.34 -0.08 2.20
CA LEU A 111 -15.59 -0.81 1.96
C LEU A 111 -16.85 0.05 2.15
N ARG A 112 -16.79 1.01 3.06
CA ARG A 112 -17.92 1.94 3.31
C ARG A 112 -18.03 3.03 2.26
N LEU A 113 -16.92 3.38 1.60
CA LEU A 113 -16.85 4.48 0.62
C LEU A 113 -17.19 4.02 -0.80
N SER A 114 -16.91 2.77 -1.17
CA SER A 114 -17.13 2.26 -2.52
C SER A 114 -18.12 1.11 -2.52
N HIS A 115 -19.35 1.37 -3.01
CA HIS A 115 -20.33 0.32 -3.21
C HIS A 115 -20.05 -0.51 -4.48
N ALA A 116 -19.44 0.08 -5.50
CA ALA A 116 -19.18 -0.57 -6.79
C ALA A 116 -18.12 -1.68 -6.70
N ASP A 117 -17.11 -1.50 -5.82
CA ASP A 117 -15.97 -2.42 -5.68
C ASP A 117 -16.05 -3.24 -4.39
N ARG A 118 -17.26 -3.43 -3.85
CA ARG A 118 -17.46 -4.07 -2.54
C ARG A 118 -16.87 -5.48 -2.46
N GLU A 119 -17.01 -6.26 -3.51
CA GLU A 119 -16.49 -7.63 -3.58
C GLU A 119 -14.97 -7.64 -3.48
N TYR A 120 -14.31 -6.79 -4.25
CA TYR A 120 -12.86 -6.63 -4.23
C TYR A 120 -12.33 -6.23 -2.84
N PHE A 121 -12.95 -5.24 -2.19
CA PHE A 121 -12.55 -4.81 -0.85
C PHE A 121 -12.83 -5.86 0.22
N SER A 122 -13.91 -6.64 0.09
CA SER A 122 -14.21 -7.76 0.98
C SER A 122 -13.16 -8.86 0.88
N GLU A 123 -12.67 -9.14 -0.32
CA GLU A 123 -11.57 -10.08 -0.54
C GLU A 123 -10.27 -9.58 0.11
N LEU A 124 -9.90 -8.31 -0.07
CA LEU A 124 -8.72 -7.71 0.57
C LEU A 124 -8.82 -7.74 2.10
N GLU A 125 -9.99 -7.46 2.66
CA GLU A 125 -10.22 -7.55 4.11
C GLU A 125 -10.03 -8.99 4.61
N SER A 126 -10.58 -9.98 3.91
CA SER A 126 -10.42 -11.40 4.23
C SER A 126 -8.94 -11.82 4.19
N GLN A 127 -8.20 -11.38 3.17
CA GLN A 127 -6.75 -11.64 3.05
C GLN A 127 -5.98 -11.11 4.26
N VAL A 128 -6.22 -9.86 4.67
CA VAL A 128 -5.52 -9.27 5.83
C VAL A 128 -5.89 -9.95 7.13
N ARG A 129 -7.16 -10.30 7.32
CA ARG A 129 -7.61 -11.05 8.49
C ARG A 129 -6.90 -12.40 8.59
N ASN A 130 -6.74 -13.10 7.47
CA ASN A 130 -6.02 -14.36 7.41
C ASN A 130 -4.52 -14.18 7.69
N LEU A 131 -3.89 -13.11 7.21
CA LEU A 131 -2.51 -12.77 7.53
C LEU A 131 -2.28 -12.53 9.02
N HIS A 132 -3.27 -11.97 9.72
CA HIS A 132 -3.16 -11.73 11.15
C HIS A 132 -3.15 -13.02 11.99
N SER A 133 -3.83 -14.06 11.54
CA SER A 133 -4.03 -15.32 12.29
C SER A 133 -3.18 -16.50 11.80
N ASN A 134 -2.51 -16.40 10.66
CA ASN A 134 -1.83 -17.53 10.03
C ASN A 134 -0.35 -17.22 9.75
N ASP A 135 0.55 -17.93 10.48
CA ASP A 135 2.00 -17.74 10.38
C ASP A 135 2.56 -18.07 8.99
N LEU A 136 2.04 -19.11 8.34
CA LEU A 136 2.47 -19.47 6.99
C LEU A 136 2.15 -18.37 5.97
N LEU A 137 0.97 -17.75 6.09
CA LEU A 137 0.59 -16.64 5.24
C LEU A 137 1.48 -15.42 5.50
N ARG A 138 1.86 -15.15 6.75
CA ARG A 138 2.81 -14.09 7.10
C ARG A 138 4.19 -14.35 6.51
N ILE A 139 4.67 -15.60 6.55
CA ILE A 139 5.93 -16.00 5.92
C ILE A 139 5.86 -15.83 4.40
N ALA A 140 4.74 -16.20 3.77
CA ALA A 140 4.53 -15.97 2.34
C ALA A 140 4.53 -14.47 1.99
N GLU A 141 3.92 -13.62 2.80
CA GLU A 141 3.92 -12.16 2.64
C GLU A 141 5.34 -11.58 2.76
N LEU A 142 6.16 -12.07 3.71
CA LEU A 142 7.58 -11.68 3.83
C LEU A 142 8.36 -11.98 2.55
N LYS A 143 8.14 -13.17 1.97
CA LYS A 143 8.77 -13.58 0.71
C LYS A 143 8.36 -12.67 -0.45
N GLU A 144 7.07 -12.36 -0.60
CA GLU A 144 6.60 -11.50 -1.69
C GLU A 144 7.08 -10.06 -1.52
N ASN A 145 7.11 -9.55 -0.29
CA ASN A 145 7.68 -8.22 0.03
C ASN A 145 9.18 -8.17 -0.34
N ALA A 146 9.96 -9.20 0.01
CA ALA A 146 11.36 -9.29 -0.38
C ALA A 146 11.53 -9.28 -1.92
N LYS A 147 10.70 -10.02 -2.66
CA LYS A 147 10.74 -10.00 -4.14
C LYS A 147 10.46 -8.61 -4.71
N GLN A 148 9.50 -7.87 -4.14
CA GLN A 148 9.20 -6.50 -4.56
C GLN A 148 10.41 -5.58 -4.36
N LEU A 149 11.04 -5.62 -3.19
CA LEU A 149 12.24 -4.83 -2.89
C LEU A 149 13.40 -5.15 -3.85
N TYR A 150 13.61 -6.44 -4.14
CA TYR A 150 14.62 -6.84 -5.12
C TYR A 150 14.34 -6.27 -6.51
N ARG A 151 13.10 -6.37 -7.00
CA ARG A 151 12.69 -5.84 -8.31
C ARG A 151 12.77 -4.32 -8.38
N ALA A 152 12.54 -3.64 -7.26
CA ALA A 152 12.66 -2.19 -7.15
C ALA A 152 14.12 -1.70 -7.04
N GLY A 153 15.10 -2.62 -6.89
CA GLY A 153 16.51 -2.26 -6.72
C GLY A 153 16.90 -1.86 -5.30
N HIS A 154 16.02 -2.04 -4.31
CA HIS A 154 16.26 -1.75 -2.89
C HIS A 154 17.00 -2.92 -2.22
N TYR A 155 18.24 -3.17 -2.61
CA TYR A 155 18.98 -4.37 -2.23
C TYR A 155 19.28 -4.46 -0.72
N VAL A 156 19.50 -3.33 -0.04
CA VAL A 156 19.75 -3.31 1.41
C VAL A 156 18.51 -3.76 2.17
N ASP A 157 17.35 -3.19 1.81
CA ASP A 157 16.08 -3.55 2.43
C ASP A 157 15.67 -4.99 2.08
N PHE A 158 15.95 -5.42 0.85
CA PHE A 158 15.78 -6.82 0.43
C PHE A 158 16.58 -7.78 1.32
N LEU A 159 17.86 -7.51 1.59
CA LEU A 159 18.68 -8.35 2.47
C LEU A 159 18.10 -8.41 3.88
N GLY A 160 17.66 -7.30 4.43
CA GLY A 160 16.98 -7.24 5.73
C GLY A 160 15.69 -8.09 5.75
N ARG A 161 14.90 -8.06 4.66
CA ARG A 161 13.67 -8.87 4.53
C ARG A 161 13.97 -10.36 4.37
N ILE A 162 14.99 -10.74 3.61
CA ILE A 162 15.40 -12.14 3.47
C ILE A 162 15.86 -12.70 4.83
N PHE A 163 16.60 -11.91 5.61
CA PHE A 163 17.00 -12.33 6.94
C PHE A 163 15.78 -12.59 7.84
N ARG A 164 14.81 -11.67 7.87
CA ARG A 164 13.55 -11.84 8.61
C ARG A 164 12.72 -13.02 8.11
N PHE A 165 12.73 -13.28 6.81
CA PHE A 165 12.06 -14.45 6.24
C PHE A 165 12.68 -15.75 6.77
N PHE A 166 14.01 -15.86 6.80
CA PHE A 166 14.68 -17.06 7.35
C PHE A 166 14.42 -17.22 8.86
N GLU A 167 14.46 -16.14 9.65
CA GLU A 167 14.09 -16.18 11.07
C GLU A 167 12.67 -16.75 11.25
N ALA A 168 11.70 -16.21 10.51
CA ALA A 168 10.31 -16.64 10.61
C ALA A 168 10.09 -18.09 10.18
N VAL A 169 10.80 -18.57 9.15
CA VAL A 169 10.78 -20.00 8.74
C VAL A 169 11.36 -20.88 9.83
N CYS A 170 12.52 -20.53 10.40
CA CYS A 170 13.14 -21.29 11.48
C CYS A 170 12.23 -21.36 12.70
N ASP A 171 11.64 -20.24 13.11
CA ASP A 171 10.72 -20.20 14.26
C ASP A 171 9.48 -21.07 14.02
N TYR A 172 8.91 -21.00 12.80
CA TYR A 172 7.76 -21.82 12.43
C TYR A 172 8.10 -23.32 12.51
N VAL A 173 9.21 -23.75 11.90
CA VAL A 173 9.64 -25.16 11.91
C VAL A 173 9.91 -25.64 13.32
N LEU A 174 10.57 -24.84 14.16
CA LEU A 174 10.84 -25.19 15.56
C LEU A 174 9.56 -25.33 16.37
N LEU A 175 8.57 -24.47 16.15
CA LEU A 175 7.26 -24.55 16.81
C LEU A 175 6.48 -25.79 16.40
N GLU A 176 6.44 -26.12 15.10
CA GLU A 176 5.78 -27.30 14.57
C GLU A 176 6.45 -28.57 15.10
N THR A 177 7.77 -28.69 15.01
CA THR A 177 8.53 -29.84 15.54
C THR A 177 8.28 -30.02 17.04
N ARG A 178 8.22 -28.93 17.81
CA ARG A 178 7.90 -28.98 19.24
C ARG A 178 6.48 -29.46 19.49
N ASN A 179 5.51 -29.03 18.68
CA ASN A 179 4.12 -29.47 18.79
C ASN A 179 3.97 -30.94 18.45
N GLU A 180 4.64 -31.45 17.40
CA GLU A 180 4.67 -32.84 17.03
C GLU A 180 5.30 -33.71 18.12
N CYS A 181 6.45 -33.31 18.67
CA CYS A 181 7.08 -33.99 19.79
C CYS A 181 6.17 -34.07 21.02
N ARG A 182 5.45 -32.98 21.35
CA ARG A 182 4.50 -32.99 22.46
C ARG A 182 3.30 -33.92 22.20
N ALA A 183 2.78 -33.97 20.97
CA ALA A 183 1.70 -34.86 20.60
C ALA A 183 2.12 -36.30 20.64
N PHE A 184 3.34 -36.59 20.17
CA PHE A 184 3.95 -37.94 20.25
C PHE A 184 4.11 -38.43 21.69
N LEU A 185 4.68 -37.57 22.57
CA LEU A 185 4.87 -37.90 23.99
C LEU A 185 3.53 -38.11 24.72
N ARG A 186 2.50 -37.37 24.40
CA ARG A 186 1.14 -37.56 24.94
C ARG A 186 0.53 -38.90 24.54
N ARG A 187 0.73 -39.36 23.29
CA ARG A 187 0.23 -40.63 22.77
C ARG A 187 0.91 -41.84 23.40
N ASN A 188 2.21 -41.74 23.68
CA ASN A 188 3.01 -42.88 24.15
C ASN A 188 3.18 -42.92 25.68
N GLY A 189 2.47 -42.03 26.44
CA GLY A 189 2.48 -42.07 27.91
C GLY A 189 3.82 -41.77 28.59
N THR A 190 4.82 -41.38 27.84
CA THR A 190 6.15 -41.00 28.34
C THR A 190 6.17 -39.55 28.73
N HIS A 191 6.12 -39.25 30.03
CA HIS A 191 6.31 -37.89 30.56
C HIS A 191 7.80 -37.50 30.55
N VAL A 192 8.32 -37.22 29.36
CA VAL A 192 9.62 -36.56 29.25
C VAL A 192 9.40 -35.06 29.34
N ILE A 193 9.66 -34.49 30.52
CA ILE A 193 9.63 -33.02 30.71
C ILE A 193 10.92 -32.46 30.11
N VAL A 194 10.88 -32.12 28.81
CA VAL A 194 11.94 -31.31 28.20
C VAL A 194 11.70 -29.86 28.67
N ARG A 195 12.38 -29.46 29.76
CA ARG A 195 12.45 -28.06 30.20
C ARG A 195 13.39 -27.31 29.27
N VAL A 196 12.87 -26.79 28.18
CA VAL A 196 13.58 -25.76 27.41
C VAL A 196 13.45 -24.44 28.19
N ARG A 197 14.54 -24.06 28.86
CA ARG A 197 14.65 -22.72 29.46
C ARG A 197 14.82 -21.71 28.34
N TYR A 198 13.74 -21.04 27.97
CA TYR A 198 13.89 -19.78 27.24
C TYR A 198 14.48 -18.76 28.23
N ALA A 199 15.70 -18.30 27.94
CA ALA A 199 16.20 -17.10 28.57
C ALA A 199 15.27 -15.94 28.14
N ASN A 200 14.37 -15.55 29.06
CA ASN A 200 13.66 -14.28 28.94
C ASN A 200 14.70 -13.18 28.85
N LYS A 201 15.01 -12.70 27.65
CA LYS A 201 15.62 -11.38 27.49
C LYS A 201 14.49 -10.37 27.68
N GLY A 202 14.12 -10.16 28.93
CA GLY A 202 13.37 -9.01 29.35
C GLY A 202 14.29 -7.79 29.37
N LYS A 203 13.71 -6.69 28.94
CA LYS A 203 14.07 -5.27 28.94
C LYS A 203 14.73 -4.77 27.69
#